data_5959a01e2f0be28e22b9dd4f7e453efd
#
_entry.id   5959a01e2f0be28e22b9dd4f7e453efd
#
_cell.length_a   1.000
_cell.length_b   1.000
_cell.length_c   1.000
_cell.angle_alpha   90.00
_cell.angle_beta   90.00
_cell.angle_gamma   90.00
#
_symmetry.space_group_name_H-M   'P 1'
#
loop_
_entity.id
_entity.type
_entity.pdbx_description
1 polymer ?
#
loop_
_entity_poly.entity_id
_entity_poly.type
_entity_poly.pdbx_seq_one_letter_code
_entity_poly.pdbx_strand_id
1 'polypeptide(L)'
;MINKNIIRTLLVETPSTPGNLGKVATAIGLAGGDIGEIETVHVGVNYTKRNITVQVENEAKLESLLDAVRELGGGIRLHTVSDDVLRAHEGGKIQMKSKMPIQSLADLRRVYTPGVANVCRVIEKEPEKAKIYTNISNTVAIVTDGTAILGLGDIGPVAGMPVMEGKAALFDQLAGINGVPILLNTKDPDEIVQTVKHISPGFGGILLEDIGSPHCFEVEERLKRDLDIPVMHDDQHGTAVVTLAAALSACKSAGVDLEKAAVGQIGLGAAGLAICRMFMAFGVKNVFGADKSAEAKERLKGYGGHPVDSLEELMEQSDIIIATTGVPGLIKKEWVRQGQIILALSNPKPEIEPEEALEAGAAYAADGRSVNNVLGFPGIFRGVLNAGARDITHEMLVAAAEAIAGETKPGDLVPHPLDPKVHEMVADAVERAAFASEKSSQKVMGR
;
A
#
# COMPACT_ATOMS: atom_id res chain seq x y z
N MET A 1 8.92 -14.28 14.63
CA MET A 1 10.17 -13.90 13.93
C MET A 1 10.63 -12.54 14.47
N ILE A 2 11.92 -12.39 14.78
CA ILE A 2 12.51 -11.15 15.27
C ILE A 2 12.34 -10.08 14.19
N ASN A 3 11.78 -8.93 14.56
CA ASN A 3 11.62 -7.82 13.65
C ASN A 3 12.99 -7.24 13.30
N LYS A 4 13.53 -7.61 12.14
CA LYS A 4 14.87 -7.19 11.68
C LYS A 4 14.71 -5.92 10.86
N ASN A 5 14.86 -4.77 11.53
CA ASN A 5 14.57 -3.46 10.93
C ASN A 5 15.75 -2.84 10.17
N ILE A 6 16.95 -3.38 10.33
CA ILE A 6 18.16 -2.83 9.71
C ILE A 6 18.64 -3.77 8.61
N ILE A 7 18.71 -3.24 7.40
CA ILE A 7 19.24 -3.93 6.22
C ILE A 7 20.55 -3.25 5.82
N ARG A 8 21.62 -4.04 5.67
CA ARG A 8 22.92 -3.56 5.19
C ARG A 8 23.50 -4.54 4.17
N THR A 9 24.26 -4.03 3.23
CA THR A 9 25.03 -4.86 2.32
C THR A 9 26.51 -4.76 2.66
N LEU A 10 27.09 -5.92 2.92
CA LEU A 10 28.50 -6.11 3.25
C LEU A 10 29.27 -6.49 2.00
N LEU A 11 30.26 -5.69 1.58
CA LEU A 11 31.22 -6.13 0.57
C LEU A 11 32.33 -6.91 1.26
N VAL A 12 32.29 -8.23 1.12
CA VAL A 12 33.21 -9.15 1.74
C VAL A 12 34.15 -9.78 0.70
N GLU A 13 35.45 -9.71 0.92
CA GLU A 13 36.45 -10.41 0.15
C GLU A 13 36.82 -11.70 0.89
N THR A 14 36.84 -12.82 0.17
CA THR A 14 37.22 -14.12 0.68
C THR A 14 38.27 -14.75 -0.23
N PRO A 15 39.23 -15.52 0.31
CA PRO A 15 40.09 -16.36 -0.53
C PRO A 15 39.27 -17.31 -1.40
N SER A 16 39.74 -17.57 -2.63
CA SER A 16 39.06 -18.44 -3.60
C SER A 16 39.15 -19.94 -3.26
N THR A 17 39.37 -20.29 -1.99
CA THR A 17 39.38 -21.67 -1.50
C THR A 17 38.02 -22.06 -0.90
N PRO A 18 37.62 -23.35 -1.04
CA PRO A 18 36.33 -23.81 -0.49
C PRO A 18 36.17 -23.56 1.01
N GLY A 19 34.93 -23.29 1.44
CA GLY A 19 34.56 -23.15 2.85
C GLY A 19 34.60 -21.71 3.38
N ASN A 20 35.29 -20.74 2.74
CA ASN A 20 35.41 -19.39 3.27
C ASN A 20 34.08 -18.62 3.27
N LEU A 21 33.22 -18.78 2.27
CA LEU A 21 31.87 -18.23 2.29
C LEU A 21 31.03 -18.81 3.45
N GLY A 22 31.17 -20.12 3.70
CA GLY A 22 30.50 -20.77 4.82
C GLY A 22 30.92 -20.21 6.19
N LYS A 23 32.20 -19.86 6.38
CA LYS A 23 32.66 -19.18 7.61
C LYS A 23 31.99 -17.83 7.80
N VAL A 24 31.90 -17.02 6.73
CA VAL A 24 31.24 -15.72 6.77
C VAL A 24 29.76 -15.89 7.11
N ALA A 25 29.04 -16.80 6.42
CA ALA A 25 27.64 -17.05 6.67
C ALA A 25 27.35 -17.53 8.10
N THR A 26 28.22 -18.41 8.62
CA THR A 26 28.11 -18.90 10.01
C THR A 26 28.34 -17.76 11.02
N ALA A 27 29.34 -16.91 10.81
CA ALA A 27 29.59 -15.77 11.68
C ALA A 27 28.43 -14.80 11.72
N ILE A 28 27.83 -14.49 10.55
CA ILE A 28 26.63 -13.66 10.44
C ILE A 28 25.46 -14.28 11.23
N GLY A 29 25.19 -15.57 11.04
CA GLY A 29 24.11 -16.27 11.73
C GLY A 29 24.27 -16.33 13.23
N LEU A 30 25.50 -16.65 13.72
CA LEU A 30 25.80 -16.69 15.16
C LEU A 30 25.69 -15.31 15.83
N ALA A 31 25.98 -14.24 15.11
CA ALA A 31 25.78 -12.85 15.58
C ALA A 31 24.30 -12.40 15.52
N GLY A 32 23.38 -13.27 15.12
CA GLY A 32 21.95 -12.99 15.05
C GLY A 32 21.51 -12.27 13.77
N GLY A 33 22.39 -12.23 12.75
CA GLY A 33 22.06 -11.73 11.42
C GLY A 33 21.33 -12.78 10.57
N ASP A 34 20.40 -12.32 9.74
CA ASP A 34 19.82 -13.12 8.66
C ASP A 34 20.45 -12.72 7.34
N ILE A 35 20.68 -13.70 6.46
CA ILE A 35 21.29 -13.46 5.16
C ILE A 35 20.17 -13.40 4.12
N GLY A 36 20.11 -12.29 3.40
CA GLY A 36 19.27 -12.13 2.21
C GLY A 36 19.99 -12.59 0.94
N GLU A 37 20.22 -11.65 0.03
CA GLU A 37 20.89 -11.91 -1.24
C GLU A 37 22.42 -12.03 -1.08
N ILE A 38 23.03 -12.92 -1.86
CA ILE A 38 24.49 -13.02 -2.02
C ILE A 38 24.83 -12.88 -3.50
N GLU A 39 25.44 -11.75 -3.86
CA GLU A 39 25.89 -11.48 -5.22
C GLU A 39 27.40 -11.57 -5.32
N THR A 40 27.92 -12.27 -6.35
CA THR A 40 29.37 -12.27 -6.63
C THR A 40 29.71 -11.08 -7.53
N VAL A 41 30.41 -10.09 -6.97
CA VAL A 41 30.77 -8.84 -7.66
C VAL A 41 32.05 -8.98 -8.48
N HIS A 42 33.02 -9.77 -7.95
CA HIS A 42 34.30 -9.95 -8.62
C HIS A 42 34.93 -11.30 -8.27
N VAL A 43 35.45 -11.97 -9.29
CA VAL A 43 36.23 -13.20 -9.12
C VAL A 43 37.67 -12.92 -9.59
N GLY A 44 38.59 -12.82 -8.62
CA GLY A 44 40.01 -12.71 -8.87
C GLY A 44 40.69 -14.10 -8.86
N VAL A 45 41.98 -14.16 -9.14
CA VAL A 45 42.74 -15.41 -9.18
C VAL A 45 42.78 -16.09 -7.81
N ASN A 46 43.02 -15.31 -6.73
CA ASN A 46 43.17 -15.82 -5.38
C ASN A 46 42.10 -15.36 -4.41
N TYR A 47 41.13 -14.55 -4.85
CA TYR A 47 40.07 -14.00 -4.01
C TYR A 47 38.77 -13.82 -4.77
N THR A 48 37.67 -13.76 -4.03
CA THR A 48 36.36 -13.46 -4.56
C THR A 48 35.71 -12.38 -3.69
N LYS A 49 35.16 -11.35 -4.31
CA LYS A 49 34.36 -10.31 -3.62
C LYS A 49 32.88 -10.57 -3.82
N ARG A 50 32.13 -10.48 -2.72
CA ARG A 50 30.68 -10.66 -2.71
C ARG A 50 29.98 -9.55 -1.94
N ASN A 51 28.88 -9.09 -2.47
CA ASN A 51 27.87 -8.36 -1.72
C ASN A 51 27.02 -9.37 -0.97
N ILE A 52 26.88 -9.20 0.34
CA ILE A 52 26.06 -10.04 1.20
C ILE A 52 25.09 -9.12 1.92
N THR A 53 23.80 -9.19 1.57
CA THR A 53 22.76 -8.45 2.26
C THR A 53 22.45 -9.16 3.59
N VAL A 54 22.48 -8.39 4.66
CA VAL A 54 22.19 -8.87 6.02
C VAL A 54 21.04 -8.07 6.64
N GLN A 55 20.24 -8.76 7.45
CA GLN A 55 19.15 -8.17 8.21
C GLN A 55 19.38 -8.42 9.69
N VAL A 56 19.26 -7.37 10.50
CA VAL A 56 19.46 -7.42 11.96
C VAL A 56 18.41 -6.60 12.69
N GLU A 57 18.22 -6.89 13.97
CA GLU A 57 17.20 -6.29 14.80
C GLU A 57 17.47 -4.82 15.13
N ASN A 58 18.73 -4.44 15.35
CA ASN A 58 19.13 -3.10 15.78
C ASN A 58 20.62 -2.83 15.51
N GLU A 59 21.06 -1.57 15.69
CA GLU A 59 22.46 -1.16 15.46
C GLU A 59 23.46 -1.91 16.34
N ALA A 60 23.13 -2.24 17.60
CA ALA A 60 24.03 -3.00 18.46
C ALA A 60 24.29 -4.42 17.93
N LYS A 61 23.27 -5.05 17.34
CA LYS A 61 23.41 -6.36 16.65
C LYS A 61 24.19 -6.22 15.36
N LEU A 62 24.00 -5.11 14.63
CA LEU A 62 24.79 -4.83 13.43
C LEU A 62 26.29 -4.74 13.78
N GLU A 63 26.67 -3.92 14.76
CA GLU A 63 28.07 -3.79 15.18
C GLU A 63 28.65 -5.13 15.62
N SER A 64 27.93 -5.91 16.42
CA SER A 64 28.38 -7.26 16.83
C SER A 64 28.61 -8.18 15.63
N LEU A 65 27.74 -8.10 14.60
CA LEU A 65 27.87 -8.87 13.37
C LEU A 65 29.09 -8.41 12.55
N LEU A 66 29.30 -7.12 12.42
CA LEU A 66 30.41 -6.55 11.69
C LEU A 66 31.75 -6.95 12.34
N ASP A 67 31.83 -6.93 13.66
CA ASP A 67 33.01 -7.36 14.41
C ASP A 67 33.25 -8.87 14.24
N ALA A 68 32.20 -9.69 14.32
CA ALA A 68 32.32 -11.12 14.08
C ALA A 68 32.88 -11.45 12.68
N VAL A 69 32.48 -10.67 11.65
CA VAL A 69 33.03 -10.86 10.29
C VAL A 69 34.47 -10.34 10.19
N ARG A 70 34.82 -9.22 10.83
CA ARG A 70 36.18 -8.67 10.85
C ARG A 70 37.17 -9.61 11.54
N GLU A 71 36.73 -10.31 12.59
CA GLU A 71 37.56 -11.21 13.40
C GLU A 71 37.84 -12.59 12.76
N LEU A 72 37.15 -12.95 11.67
CA LEU A 72 37.32 -14.25 11.00
C LEU A 72 38.76 -14.53 10.54
N GLY A 73 39.52 -13.49 10.23
CA GLY A 73 40.92 -13.65 9.77
C GLY A 73 41.04 -14.49 8.50
N GLY A 74 42.15 -15.22 8.35
CA GLY A 74 42.34 -16.17 7.25
C GLY A 74 42.23 -15.60 5.83
N GLY A 75 42.49 -14.29 5.65
CA GLY A 75 42.35 -13.60 4.37
C GLY A 75 40.94 -13.12 4.04
N ILE A 76 39.97 -13.30 4.94
CA ILE A 76 38.62 -12.70 4.83
C ILE A 76 38.73 -11.24 5.25
N ARG A 77 38.14 -10.34 4.41
CA ARG A 77 38.17 -8.90 4.66
C ARG A 77 36.82 -8.30 4.40
N LEU A 78 36.30 -7.53 5.35
CA LEU A 78 35.13 -6.64 5.17
C LEU A 78 35.65 -5.32 4.59
N HIS A 79 35.23 -4.97 3.37
CA HIS A 79 35.65 -3.74 2.69
C HIS A 79 34.70 -2.57 2.99
N THR A 80 33.43 -2.75 2.73
CA THR A 80 32.44 -1.69 2.91
C THR A 80 31.16 -2.27 3.52
N VAL A 81 30.46 -1.41 4.23
CA VAL A 81 29.09 -1.63 4.73
C VAL A 81 28.24 -0.53 4.14
N SER A 82 27.23 -0.88 3.33
CA SER A 82 26.36 0.09 2.69
C SER A 82 24.93 -0.05 3.20
N ASP A 83 24.26 1.07 3.32
CA ASP A 83 22.82 1.14 3.50
C ASP A 83 22.17 1.24 2.12
N ASP A 84 21.72 0.12 1.59
CA ASP A 84 21.14 0.07 0.25
C ASP A 84 19.76 0.74 0.19
N VAL A 85 19.09 0.83 1.34
CA VAL A 85 17.82 1.59 1.42
C VAL A 85 18.12 3.07 1.20
N LEU A 86 19.08 3.65 1.95
CA LEU A 86 19.47 5.05 1.73
C LEU A 86 20.02 5.28 0.32
N ARG A 87 20.88 4.40 -0.19
CA ARG A 87 21.41 4.47 -1.56
C ARG A 87 20.32 4.46 -2.62
N ALA A 88 19.29 3.62 -2.46
CA ALA A 88 18.16 3.58 -3.39
C ALA A 88 17.34 4.88 -3.39
N HIS A 89 17.48 5.71 -2.36
CA HIS A 89 16.78 6.99 -2.25
C HIS A 89 17.65 8.20 -2.61
N GLU A 90 18.96 8.02 -2.83
CA GLU A 90 19.86 9.12 -3.24
C GLU A 90 19.43 9.72 -4.57
N GLY A 91 19.12 11.02 -4.58
CA GLY A 91 18.63 11.74 -5.77
C GLY A 91 17.17 11.51 -6.11
N GLY A 92 16.43 10.81 -5.25
CA GLY A 92 15.00 10.47 -5.43
C GLY A 92 14.79 9.22 -6.30
N LYS A 93 13.55 8.73 -6.33
CA LYS A 93 13.14 7.51 -7.07
C LYS A 93 12.39 7.77 -8.35
N ILE A 94 12.02 9.03 -8.62
CA ILE A 94 11.24 9.42 -9.79
C ILE A 94 11.95 10.53 -10.57
N GLN A 95 11.67 10.59 -11.87
CA GLN A 95 12.13 11.66 -12.75
C GLN A 95 11.08 11.98 -13.81
N MET A 96 11.00 13.24 -14.24
CA MET A 96 10.21 13.61 -15.41
C MET A 96 11.05 13.41 -16.67
N LYS A 97 10.47 12.76 -17.69
CA LYS A 97 11.15 12.50 -18.96
C LYS A 97 10.24 12.86 -20.13
N SER A 98 10.81 13.55 -21.13
CA SER A 98 10.10 13.83 -22.37
C SER A 98 9.82 12.54 -23.15
N LYS A 99 8.59 12.41 -23.67
CA LYS A 99 8.21 11.31 -24.58
C LYS A 99 8.76 11.49 -25.99
N MET A 100 9.12 12.72 -26.37
CA MET A 100 9.56 13.09 -27.72
C MET A 100 10.96 13.68 -27.69
N PRO A 101 11.84 13.27 -28.59
CA PRO A 101 13.11 13.97 -28.81
C PRO A 101 12.87 15.33 -29.52
N ILE A 102 13.59 16.36 -29.10
CA ILE A 102 13.62 17.66 -29.75
C ILE A 102 15.03 17.85 -30.32
N GLN A 103 15.20 17.49 -31.58
CA GLN A 103 16.54 17.44 -32.24
C GLN A 103 16.66 18.41 -33.41
N SER A 104 15.56 19.05 -33.79
CA SER A 104 15.53 20.00 -34.91
C SER A 104 14.64 21.21 -34.61
N LEU A 105 14.85 22.30 -35.36
CA LEU A 105 13.95 23.46 -35.32
C LEU A 105 12.53 23.10 -35.74
N ALA A 106 12.37 22.10 -36.59
CA ALA A 106 11.05 21.59 -36.97
C ALA A 106 10.35 20.91 -35.78
N ASP A 107 11.09 20.15 -34.97
CA ASP A 107 10.55 19.54 -33.74
C ASP A 107 10.17 20.61 -32.73
N LEU A 108 11.06 21.59 -32.51
CA LEU A 108 10.79 22.70 -31.60
C LEU A 108 9.50 23.45 -31.99
N ARG A 109 9.32 23.74 -33.29
CA ARG A 109 8.13 24.43 -33.80
C ARG A 109 6.84 23.61 -33.61
N ARG A 110 6.92 22.28 -33.64
CA ARG A 110 5.77 21.38 -33.41
C ARG A 110 5.40 21.30 -31.95
N VAL A 111 6.38 21.12 -31.04
CA VAL A 111 6.13 20.86 -29.63
C VAL A 111 5.99 22.12 -28.78
N TYR A 112 6.50 23.26 -29.30
CA TYR A 112 6.46 24.54 -28.59
C TYR A 112 5.98 25.66 -29.53
N THR A 113 6.67 26.80 -29.60
CA THR A 113 6.24 27.97 -30.39
C THR A 113 6.69 27.86 -31.87
N PRO A 114 5.78 28.08 -32.82
CA PRO A 114 4.38 28.54 -32.73
C PRO A 114 3.34 27.43 -32.70
N GLY A 115 3.68 26.18 -32.94
CA GLY A 115 2.76 25.07 -33.17
C GLY A 115 1.82 24.80 -31.99
N VAL A 116 2.33 24.86 -30.74
CA VAL A 116 1.56 24.63 -29.52
C VAL A 116 0.34 25.55 -29.39
N ALA A 117 0.37 26.75 -29.93
CA ALA A 117 -0.76 27.68 -29.88
C ALA A 117 -2.00 27.14 -30.58
N ASN A 118 -1.86 26.28 -31.59
CA ASN A 118 -2.99 25.65 -32.23
C ASN A 118 -3.66 24.62 -31.31
N VAL A 119 -2.87 23.85 -30.55
CA VAL A 119 -3.37 22.89 -29.56
C VAL A 119 -4.10 23.63 -28.44
N CYS A 120 -3.54 24.74 -27.93
CA CYS A 120 -4.20 25.58 -26.93
C CYS A 120 -5.57 26.07 -27.40
N ARG A 121 -5.68 26.56 -28.63
CA ARG A 121 -6.98 27.01 -29.20
C ARG A 121 -7.98 25.87 -29.37
N VAL A 122 -7.54 24.66 -29.68
CA VAL A 122 -8.39 23.48 -29.77
C VAL A 122 -8.96 23.16 -28.38
N ILE A 123 -8.12 23.14 -27.36
CA ILE A 123 -8.53 22.87 -25.97
C ILE A 123 -9.41 23.99 -25.41
N GLU A 124 -9.12 25.26 -25.73
CA GLU A 124 -9.95 26.40 -25.34
C GLU A 124 -11.40 26.24 -25.84
N LYS A 125 -11.58 25.78 -27.08
CA LYS A 125 -12.88 25.56 -27.70
C LYS A 125 -13.58 24.28 -27.24
N GLU A 126 -12.83 23.25 -26.98
CA GLU A 126 -13.27 21.90 -26.64
C GLU A 126 -12.43 21.37 -25.45
N PRO A 127 -12.76 21.79 -24.20
CA PRO A 127 -11.94 21.50 -23.02
C PRO A 127 -11.67 20.00 -22.78
N GLU A 128 -12.58 19.12 -23.18
CA GLU A 128 -12.45 17.67 -23.09
C GLU A 128 -11.24 17.13 -23.89
N LYS A 129 -10.80 17.86 -24.92
CA LYS A 129 -9.62 17.50 -25.71
C LYS A 129 -8.30 17.65 -24.95
N ALA A 130 -8.30 18.32 -23.79
CA ALA A 130 -7.16 18.32 -22.88
C ALA A 130 -6.77 16.88 -22.49
N LYS A 131 -7.73 16.00 -22.31
CA LYS A 131 -7.51 14.57 -22.00
C LYS A 131 -6.78 13.82 -23.12
N ILE A 132 -6.86 14.31 -24.37
CA ILE A 132 -6.24 13.69 -25.55
C ILE A 132 -4.86 14.29 -25.82
N TYR A 133 -4.77 15.62 -25.76
CA TYR A 133 -3.58 16.35 -26.20
C TYR A 133 -2.59 16.70 -25.10
N THR A 134 -2.90 16.35 -23.86
CA THR A 134 -2.02 16.55 -22.72
C THR A 134 -1.83 15.26 -21.92
N ASN A 135 -1.03 15.32 -20.86
CA ASN A 135 -0.77 14.22 -19.98
C ASN A 135 -1.79 14.13 -18.80
N ILE A 136 -2.77 15.02 -18.75
CA ILE A 136 -3.72 15.15 -17.64
C ILE A 136 -4.42 13.80 -17.34
N SER A 137 -4.97 13.15 -18.37
CA SER A 137 -5.73 11.90 -18.21
C SER A 137 -4.91 10.72 -17.67
N ASN A 138 -3.59 10.81 -17.66
CA ASN A 138 -2.69 9.76 -17.17
C ASN A 138 -1.81 10.23 -15.99
N THR A 139 -2.21 11.29 -15.31
CA THR A 139 -1.44 11.87 -14.20
C THR A 139 -2.30 11.92 -12.94
N VAL A 140 -1.79 11.38 -11.83
CA VAL A 140 -2.43 11.36 -10.51
C VAL A 140 -1.61 12.19 -9.54
N ALA A 141 -2.24 13.15 -8.84
CA ALA A 141 -1.60 13.83 -7.71
C ALA A 141 -1.61 12.90 -6.49
N ILE A 142 -0.46 12.74 -5.85
CA ILE A 142 -0.29 12.03 -4.59
C ILE A 142 -0.13 13.08 -3.50
N VAL A 143 -1.20 13.35 -2.76
CA VAL A 143 -1.30 14.49 -1.84
C VAL A 143 -1.15 14.01 -0.41
N THR A 144 -0.24 14.66 0.33
CA THR A 144 -0.02 14.39 1.76
C THR A 144 0.22 15.67 2.56
N ASP A 145 -0.18 15.68 3.82
CA ASP A 145 0.24 16.65 4.83
C ASP A 145 1.28 16.08 5.81
N GLY A 146 1.60 14.79 5.67
CA GLY A 146 2.60 14.08 6.46
C GLY A 146 2.21 13.81 7.91
N THR A 147 0.91 13.77 8.23
CA THR A 147 0.42 13.60 9.61
C THR A 147 0.27 12.15 10.05
N ALA A 148 0.36 11.16 9.13
CA ALA A 148 0.17 9.74 9.45
C ALA A 148 1.16 8.80 8.76
N ILE A 149 2.44 9.21 8.65
CA ILE A 149 3.46 8.48 7.87
C ILE A 149 3.78 7.10 8.48
N LEU A 150 3.50 6.03 7.76
CA LEU A 150 3.98 4.64 7.96
C LEU A 150 4.16 4.21 9.44
N GLY A 151 3.27 4.56 10.35
CA GLY A 151 3.43 4.24 11.77
C GLY A 151 4.46 5.12 12.51
N LEU A 152 5.11 6.06 11.83
CA LEU A 152 5.94 7.10 12.43
C LEU A 152 5.11 8.28 12.94
N GLY A 153 3.86 8.36 12.47
CA GLY A 153 2.93 9.42 12.85
C GLY A 153 3.21 10.73 12.13
N ASP A 154 3.01 11.83 12.86
CA ASP A 154 3.14 13.18 12.36
C ASP A 154 4.60 13.65 12.30
N ILE A 155 5.27 13.37 11.20
CA ILE A 155 6.67 13.78 10.96
C ILE A 155 6.79 14.88 9.91
N GLY A 156 5.66 15.34 9.37
CA GLY A 156 5.56 16.42 8.40
C GLY A 156 5.78 15.97 6.94
N PRO A 157 5.32 16.80 6.00
CA PRO A 157 5.22 16.41 4.59
C PRO A 157 6.58 16.15 3.93
N VAL A 158 7.62 16.91 4.26
CA VAL A 158 8.96 16.75 3.64
C VAL A 158 9.59 15.41 4.03
N ALA A 159 9.46 15.00 5.30
CA ALA A 159 9.93 13.70 5.75
C ALA A 159 9.11 12.53 5.16
N GLY A 160 7.86 12.79 4.74
CA GLY A 160 7.00 11.85 4.01
C GLY A 160 7.34 11.71 2.52
N MET A 161 8.13 12.61 1.93
CA MET A 161 8.44 12.57 0.49
C MET A 161 8.94 11.21 -0.02
N PRO A 162 9.81 10.47 0.68
CA PRO A 162 10.24 9.15 0.24
C PRO A 162 9.09 8.14 0.04
N VAL A 163 8.01 8.24 0.84
CA VAL A 163 6.81 7.40 0.68
C VAL A 163 6.06 7.81 -0.59
N MET A 164 5.86 9.11 -0.79
CA MET A 164 5.16 9.65 -1.98
C MET A 164 5.89 9.30 -3.27
N GLU A 165 7.22 9.37 -3.29
CA GLU A 165 8.02 8.89 -4.42
C GLU A 165 7.90 7.37 -4.63
N GLY A 166 7.79 6.60 -3.54
CA GLY A 166 7.50 5.17 -3.60
C GLY A 166 6.17 4.88 -4.29
N LYS A 167 5.11 5.59 -3.90
CA LYS A 167 3.78 5.50 -4.55
C LYS A 167 3.85 5.88 -6.03
N ALA A 168 4.55 6.96 -6.37
CA ALA A 168 4.73 7.39 -7.77
C ALA A 168 5.47 6.34 -8.60
N ALA A 169 6.54 5.75 -8.07
CA ALA A 169 7.28 4.69 -8.74
C ALA A 169 6.41 3.42 -8.96
N LEU A 170 5.58 3.06 -7.98
CA LEU A 170 4.65 1.94 -8.10
C LEU A 170 3.55 2.22 -9.14
N PHE A 171 3.01 3.42 -9.19
CA PHE A 171 2.09 3.84 -10.25
C PHE A 171 2.68 3.69 -11.65
N ASP A 172 3.94 4.13 -11.84
CA ASP A 172 4.63 4.01 -13.13
C ASP A 172 4.86 2.55 -13.50
N GLN A 173 5.47 1.77 -12.60
CA GLN A 173 5.92 0.41 -12.86
C GLN A 173 4.77 -0.60 -13.02
N LEU A 174 3.68 -0.45 -12.25
CA LEU A 174 2.60 -1.44 -12.17
C LEU A 174 1.37 -1.05 -12.98
N ALA A 175 1.19 0.23 -13.31
CA ALA A 175 0.00 0.72 -14.00
C ALA A 175 0.27 1.73 -15.13
N GLY A 176 1.53 2.12 -15.36
CA GLY A 176 1.88 3.11 -16.39
C GLY A 176 1.27 4.50 -16.14
N ILE A 177 1.05 4.87 -14.88
CA ILE A 177 0.46 6.15 -14.44
C ILE A 177 1.57 7.07 -13.95
N ASN A 178 1.51 8.35 -14.31
CA ASN A 178 2.43 9.34 -13.77
C ASN A 178 1.94 9.82 -12.41
N GLY A 179 2.58 9.37 -11.34
CA GLY A 179 2.35 9.86 -9.99
C GLY A 179 3.15 11.14 -9.72
N VAL A 180 2.49 12.19 -9.23
CA VAL A 180 3.14 13.47 -8.90
C VAL A 180 2.95 13.75 -7.41
N PRO A 181 4.01 13.65 -6.58
CA PRO A 181 3.96 14.02 -5.17
C PRO A 181 3.63 15.50 -4.97
N ILE A 182 2.64 15.77 -4.11
CA ILE A 182 2.20 17.11 -3.68
C ILE A 182 2.26 17.15 -2.16
N LEU A 183 3.23 17.86 -1.64
CA LEU A 183 3.45 18.02 -0.21
C LEU A 183 2.80 19.30 0.28
N LEU A 184 1.88 19.21 1.23
CA LEU A 184 1.15 20.36 1.77
C LEU A 184 1.72 20.74 3.14
N ASN A 185 2.16 21.97 3.30
CA ASN A 185 2.64 22.48 4.57
C ASN A 185 1.50 23.11 5.39
N THR A 186 0.42 22.36 5.52
CA THR A 186 -0.75 22.71 6.34
C THR A 186 -1.44 21.43 6.81
N LYS A 187 -2.10 21.49 7.98
CA LYS A 187 -2.94 20.43 8.54
C LYS A 187 -4.42 20.85 8.61
N ASP A 188 -4.73 22.04 8.13
CA ASP A 188 -6.09 22.56 8.09
C ASP A 188 -6.85 21.90 6.93
N PRO A 189 -7.96 21.17 7.20
CA PRO A 189 -8.76 20.55 6.15
C PRO A 189 -9.29 21.54 5.11
N ASP A 190 -9.62 22.77 5.49
CA ASP A 190 -10.09 23.80 4.57
C ASP A 190 -8.99 24.20 3.58
N GLU A 191 -7.77 24.42 4.06
CA GLU A 191 -6.63 24.77 3.22
C GLU A 191 -6.23 23.59 2.32
N ILE A 192 -6.24 22.35 2.84
CA ILE A 192 -5.97 21.14 2.06
C ILE A 192 -6.98 21.02 0.90
N VAL A 193 -8.29 21.09 1.20
CA VAL A 193 -9.36 20.97 0.20
C VAL A 193 -9.23 22.08 -0.85
N GLN A 194 -9.04 23.34 -0.44
CA GLN A 194 -8.91 24.45 -1.39
C GLN A 194 -7.68 24.31 -2.28
N THR A 195 -6.54 23.91 -1.71
CA THR A 195 -5.31 23.72 -2.48
C THR A 195 -5.48 22.63 -3.52
N VAL A 196 -6.04 21.46 -3.13
CA VAL A 196 -6.28 20.36 -4.07
C VAL A 196 -7.26 20.76 -5.16
N LYS A 197 -8.31 21.52 -4.84
CA LYS A 197 -9.26 22.06 -5.85
C LYS A 197 -8.55 22.98 -6.86
N HIS A 198 -7.64 23.83 -6.41
CA HIS A 198 -6.94 24.75 -7.30
C HIS A 198 -5.96 24.04 -8.26
N ILE A 199 -5.33 22.93 -7.82
CA ILE A 199 -4.39 22.19 -8.67
C ILE A 199 -5.06 21.09 -9.50
N SER A 200 -6.27 20.66 -9.15
CA SER A 200 -6.97 19.52 -9.77
C SER A 200 -7.12 19.58 -11.29
N PRO A 201 -7.20 20.78 -11.96
CA PRO A 201 -7.27 20.82 -13.42
C PRO A 201 -6.07 20.19 -14.14
N GLY A 202 -4.93 20.01 -13.47
CA GLY A 202 -3.73 19.38 -14.01
C GLY A 202 -3.70 17.85 -13.91
N PHE A 203 -4.74 17.21 -13.35
CA PHE A 203 -4.72 15.80 -12.99
C PHE A 203 -5.96 15.04 -13.46
N GLY A 204 -5.77 13.75 -13.74
CA GLY A 204 -6.86 12.81 -14.03
C GLY A 204 -7.45 12.19 -12.78
N GLY A 205 -6.76 12.26 -11.63
CA GLY A 205 -7.22 11.75 -10.34
C GLY A 205 -6.36 12.24 -9.18
N ILE A 206 -6.88 12.08 -7.97
CA ILE A 206 -6.22 12.48 -6.71
C ILE A 206 -6.12 11.25 -5.80
N LEU A 207 -4.91 10.90 -5.40
CA LEU A 207 -4.62 9.98 -4.31
C LEU A 207 -4.27 10.79 -3.06
N LEU A 208 -5.05 10.65 -2.00
CA LEU A 208 -4.72 11.17 -0.69
C LEU A 208 -3.92 10.10 0.06
N GLU A 209 -2.81 10.48 0.67
CA GLU A 209 -1.87 9.56 1.31
C GLU A 209 -1.39 10.11 2.66
N ASP A 210 -1.35 9.27 3.68
CA ASP A 210 -0.78 9.60 4.99
C ASP A 210 -1.38 10.87 5.66
N ILE A 211 -2.67 11.16 5.38
CA ILE A 211 -3.44 12.21 6.07
C ILE A 211 -4.15 11.57 7.26
N GLY A 212 -3.84 12.08 8.47
CA GLY A 212 -4.32 11.49 9.72
C GLY A 212 -5.83 11.59 9.95
N SER A 213 -6.39 10.57 10.61
CA SER A 213 -7.76 10.61 11.14
C SER A 213 -7.84 11.62 12.30
N PRO A 214 -8.95 12.39 12.45
CA PRO A 214 -10.20 12.32 11.69
C PRO A 214 -10.24 13.15 10.40
N HIS A 215 -9.25 14.00 10.14
CA HIS A 215 -9.25 14.96 9.04
C HIS A 215 -9.35 14.29 7.67
N CYS A 216 -8.75 13.12 7.50
CA CYS A 216 -8.78 12.38 6.24
C CYS A 216 -10.20 12.09 5.73
N PHE A 217 -11.18 11.84 6.63
CA PHE A 217 -12.57 11.59 6.25
C PHE A 217 -13.22 12.82 5.62
N GLU A 218 -13.09 13.96 6.30
CA GLU A 218 -13.66 15.23 5.85
C GLU A 218 -13.02 15.69 4.53
N VAL A 219 -11.70 15.62 4.44
CA VAL A 219 -10.95 16.03 3.24
C VAL A 219 -11.38 15.22 2.04
N GLU A 220 -11.42 13.89 2.16
CA GLU A 220 -11.83 13.01 1.06
C GLU A 220 -13.28 13.26 0.64
N GLU A 221 -14.22 13.31 1.60
CA GLU A 221 -15.64 13.49 1.32
C GLU A 221 -15.91 14.81 0.59
N ARG A 222 -15.26 15.90 1.04
CA ARG A 222 -15.42 17.22 0.41
C ARG A 222 -14.83 17.25 -0.99
N LEU A 223 -13.65 16.65 -1.21
CA LEU A 223 -13.03 16.58 -2.53
C LEU A 223 -13.86 15.72 -3.49
N LYS A 224 -14.37 14.57 -3.07
CA LYS A 224 -15.26 13.72 -3.89
C LYS A 224 -16.53 14.45 -4.31
N ARG A 225 -17.10 15.26 -3.43
CA ARG A 225 -18.28 16.08 -3.74
C ARG A 225 -17.96 17.21 -4.73
N ASP A 226 -16.81 17.87 -4.57
CA ASP A 226 -16.49 19.14 -5.21
C ASP A 226 -15.71 18.99 -6.52
N LEU A 227 -15.14 17.82 -6.81
CA LEU A 227 -14.33 17.53 -7.99
C LEU A 227 -15.06 16.61 -8.99
N ASP A 228 -14.75 16.77 -10.28
CA ASP A 228 -15.22 15.92 -11.38
C ASP A 228 -14.18 14.87 -11.82
N ILE A 229 -13.20 14.57 -10.94
CA ILE A 229 -12.18 13.55 -11.14
C ILE A 229 -12.13 12.61 -9.92
N PRO A 230 -11.73 11.34 -10.07
CA PRO A 230 -11.70 10.39 -8.97
C PRO A 230 -10.75 10.82 -7.85
N VAL A 231 -11.22 10.69 -6.62
CA VAL A 231 -10.46 10.94 -5.38
C VAL A 231 -10.52 9.69 -4.52
N MET A 232 -9.38 9.26 -3.97
CA MET A 232 -9.30 8.14 -3.04
C MET A 232 -8.23 8.38 -1.98
N HIS A 233 -8.55 8.07 -0.73
CA HIS A 233 -7.58 7.99 0.36
C HIS A 233 -7.08 6.55 0.50
N ASP A 234 -5.79 6.30 0.28
CA ASP A 234 -5.26 4.94 0.18
C ASP A 234 -5.28 4.18 1.51
N ASP A 235 -4.93 4.84 2.62
CA ASP A 235 -4.96 4.19 3.95
C ASP A 235 -6.37 3.76 4.37
N GLN A 236 -7.40 4.36 3.80
CA GLN A 236 -8.77 3.93 3.97
C GLN A 236 -9.11 2.80 2.97
N HIS A 237 -9.15 3.13 1.70
CA HIS A 237 -9.75 2.28 0.68
C HIS A 237 -8.79 1.24 0.11
N GLY A 238 -7.49 1.57 -0.07
CA GLY A 238 -6.49 0.60 -0.48
C GLY A 238 -6.36 -0.53 0.53
N THR A 239 -6.26 -0.18 1.81
CA THR A 239 -6.22 -1.14 2.92
C THR A 239 -7.50 -1.98 2.99
N ALA A 240 -8.68 -1.36 2.83
CA ALA A 240 -9.96 -2.08 2.87
C ALA A 240 -10.10 -3.08 1.71
N VAL A 241 -9.68 -2.72 0.50
CA VAL A 241 -9.70 -3.60 -0.68
C VAL A 241 -8.85 -4.84 -0.47
N VAL A 242 -7.61 -4.66 -0.02
CA VAL A 242 -6.69 -5.79 0.17
C VAL A 242 -7.13 -6.65 1.35
N THR A 243 -7.71 -6.05 2.39
CA THR A 243 -8.29 -6.78 3.53
C THR A 243 -9.48 -7.64 3.11
N LEU A 244 -10.39 -7.11 2.29
CA LEU A 244 -11.50 -7.90 1.75
C LEU A 244 -10.98 -9.05 0.88
N ALA A 245 -9.99 -8.80 0.00
CA ALA A 245 -9.39 -9.85 -0.82
C ALA A 245 -8.75 -10.97 0.04
N ALA A 246 -8.03 -10.58 1.10
CA ALA A 246 -7.45 -11.51 2.06
C ALA A 246 -8.53 -12.33 2.79
N ALA A 247 -9.61 -11.67 3.24
CA ALA A 247 -10.73 -12.35 3.89
C ALA A 247 -11.43 -13.34 2.94
N LEU A 248 -11.65 -12.99 1.68
CA LEU A 248 -12.20 -13.90 0.67
C LEU A 248 -11.33 -15.15 0.48
N SER A 249 -10.01 -14.98 0.41
CA SER A 249 -9.06 -16.10 0.30
C SER A 249 -9.04 -16.96 1.57
N ALA A 250 -9.04 -16.35 2.75
CA ALA A 250 -9.08 -17.05 4.03
C ALA A 250 -10.39 -17.83 4.22
N CYS A 251 -11.53 -17.20 3.89
CA CYS A 251 -12.85 -17.85 3.94
C CYS A 251 -12.93 -19.05 2.99
N LYS A 252 -12.41 -18.90 1.76
CA LYS A 252 -12.33 -20.01 0.81
C LYS A 252 -11.50 -21.18 1.36
N SER A 253 -10.39 -20.89 2.01
CA SER A 253 -9.51 -21.90 2.62
C SER A 253 -10.14 -22.58 3.83
N ALA A 254 -10.89 -21.84 4.66
CA ALA A 254 -11.57 -22.33 5.85
C ALA A 254 -12.97 -22.92 5.56
N GLY A 255 -13.49 -22.80 4.33
CA GLY A 255 -14.85 -23.25 4.00
C GLY A 255 -15.96 -22.39 4.59
N VAL A 256 -15.68 -21.11 4.85
CA VAL A 256 -16.63 -20.14 5.45
C VAL A 256 -17.28 -19.31 4.34
N ASP A 257 -18.58 -19.07 4.44
CA ASP A 257 -19.34 -18.17 3.57
C ASP A 257 -19.28 -16.74 4.16
N LEU A 258 -18.52 -15.86 3.51
CA LEU A 258 -18.29 -14.50 4.03
C LEU A 258 -19.56 -13.66 4.17
N GLU A 259 -20.54 -13.80 3.26
CA GLU A 259 -21.78 -13.02 3.33
C GLU A 259 -22.65 -13.40 4.54
N LYS A 260 -22.49 -14.62 5.06
CA LYS A 260 -23.21 -15.12 6.22
C LYS A 260 -22.45 -14.98 7.52
N ALA A 261 -21.14 -14.75 7.45
CA ALA A 261 -20.28 -14.62 8.60
C ALA A 261 -20.52 -13.30 9.35
N ALA A 262 -20.25 -13.32 10.64
CA ALA A 262 -20.14 -12.11 11.44
C ALA A 262 -18.70 -11.61 11.43
N VAL A 263 -18.48 -10.34 11.07
CA VAL A 263 -17.17 -9.72 11.00
C VAL A 263 -16.96 -8.75 12.14
N GLY A 264 -15.89 -8.92 12.88
CA GLY A 264 -15.47 -8.04 13.99
C GLY A 264 -14.22 -7.24 13.63
N GLN A 265 -14.31 -5.92 13.65
CA GLN A 265 -13.22 -5.00 13.43
C GLN A 265 -12.71 -4.43 14.76
N ILE A 266 -11.45 -4.67 15.09
CA ILE A 266 -10.74 -4.06 16.22
C ILE A 266 -9.92 -2.87 15.74
N GLY A 267 -10.24 -1.68 16.26
CA GLY A 267 -9.71 -0.40 15.79
C GLY A 267 -10.58 0.20 14.69
N LEU A 268 -11.14 1.38 14.95
CA LEU A 268 -12.05 2.11 14.05
C LEU A 268 -11.43 3.44 13.59
N GLY A 269 -10.12 3.42 13.33
CA GLY A 269 -9.42 4.51 12.66
C GLY A 269 -9.74 4.58 11.17
N ALA A 270 -8.89 5.25 10.38
CA ALA A 270 -9.07 5.41 8.93
C ALA A 270 -9.28 4.06 8.24
N ALA A 271 -8.36 3.12 8.41
CA ALA A 271 -8.45 1.78 7.82
C ALA A 271 -9.65 0.98 8.35
N GLY A 272 -9.84 0.93 9.68
CA GLY A 272 -10.88 0.09 10.28
C GLY A 272 -12.30 0.47 9.88
N LEU A 273 -12.62 1.75 9.84
CA LEU A 273 -13.93 2.23 9.36
C LEU A 273 -14.14 1.94 7.86
N ALA A 274 -13.11 2.10 7.04
CA ALA A 274 -13.16 1.77 5.63
C ALA A 274 -13.35 0.26 5.40
N ILE A 275 -12.67 -0.58 6.19
CA ILE A 275 -12.85 -2.05 6.18
C ILE A 275 -14.30 -2.39 6.51
N CYS A 276 -14.88 -1.85 7.59
CA CYS A 276 -16.28 -2.08 7.94
C CYS A 276 -17.22 -1.74 6.78
N ARG A 277 -17.05 -0.57 6.17
CA ARG A 277 -17.86 -0.13 5.01
C ARG A 277 -17.69 -1.06 3.80
N MET A 278 -16.47 -1.52 3.55
CA MET A 278 -16.16 -2.43 2.46
C MET A 278 -16.87 -3.78 2.62
N PHE A 279 -16.83 -4.36 3.81
CA PHE A 279 -17.51 -5.63 4.09
C PHE A 279 -19.04 -5.50 3.99
N MET A 280 -19.60 -4.39 4.48
CA MET A 280 -21.03 -4.10 4.28
C MET A 280 -21.39 -3.92 2.81
N ALA A 281 -20.55 -3.24 2.03
CA ALA A 281 -20.75 -3.06 0.59
C ALA A 281 -20.64 -4.39 -0.19
N PHE A 282 -19.81 -5.31 0.28
CA PHE A 282 -19.72 -6.68 -0.25
C PHE A 282 -20.98 -7.51 0.04
N GLY A 283 -21.75 -7.19 1.08
CA GLY A 283 -22.99 -7.90 1.43
C GLY A 283 -23.01 -8.52 2.83
N VAL A 284 -21.93 -8.34 3.62
CA VAL A 284 -21.89 -8.80 5.02
C VAL A 284 -22.89 -8.00 5.86
N LYS A 285 -23.82 -8.71 6.53
CA LYS A 285 -24.89 -8.07 7.28
C LYS A 285 -24.49 -7.73 8.72
N ASN A 286 -23.65 -8.54 9.33
CA ASN A 286 -23.27 -8.43 10.74
C ASN A 286 -21.82 -7.94 10.82
N VAL A 287 -21.62 -6.63 10.87
CA VAL A 287 -20.29 -6.00 11.03
C VAL A 287 -20.25 -5.33 12.39
N PHE A 288 -19.44 -5.88 13.29
CA PHE A 288 -19.20 -5.37 14.63
C PHE A 288 -17.89 -4.55 14.67
N GLY A 289 -17.80 -3.59 15.59
CA GLY A 289 -16.57 -2.82 15.73
C GLY A 289 -16.31 -2.37 17.15
N ALA A 290 -15.06 -2.48 17.58
CA ALA A 290 -14.58 -2.01 18.87
C ALA A 290 -13.49 -0.96 18.73
N ASP A 291 -13.62 0.14 19.47
CA ASP A 291 -12.63 1.20 19.58
C ASP A 291 -12.76 1.89 20.96
N LYS A 292 -11.69 2.58 21.37
CA LYS A 292 -11.72 3.43 22.57
C LYS A 292 -12.45 4.76 22.34
N SER A 293 -12.49 5.23 21.08
CA SER A 293 -13.13 6.48 20.69
C SER A 293 -14.64 6.29 20.53
N ALA A 294 -15.41 7.04 21.32
CA ALA A 294 -16.87 7.11 21.19
C ALA A 294 -17.29 7.68 19.82
N GLU A 295 -16.53 8.64 19.29
CA GLU A 295 -16.81 9.22 17.97
C GLU A 295 -16.62 8.20 16.85
N ALA A 296 -15.59 7.36 16.92
CA ALA A 296 -15.36 6.30 15.94
C ALA A 296 -16.49 5.26 15.97
N LYS A 297 -16.97 4.90 17.16
CA LYS A 297 -18.14 4.03 17.34
C LYS A 297 -19.42 4.64 16.75
N GLU A 298 -19.66 5.95 16.96
CA GLU A 298 -20.81 6.62 16.35
C GLU A 298 -20.69 6.71 14.83
N ARG A 299 -19.49 6.89 14.27
CA ARG A 299 -19.29 6.82 12.81
C ARG A 299 -19.63 5.43 12.27
N LEU A 300 -19.16 4.36 12.93
CA LEU A 300 -19.52 2.99 12.54
C LEU A 300 -21.02 2.78 12.53
N LYS A 301 -21.71 3.22 13.59
CA LYS A 301 -23.16 3.15 13.69
C LYS A 301 -23.86 3.95 12.59
N GLY A 302 -23.35 5.12 12.25
CA GLY A 302 -23.85 5.95 11.15
C GLY A 302 -23.73 5.25 9.78
N TYR A 303 -22.76 4.36 9.60
CA TYR A 303 -22.63 3.53 8.40
C TYR A 303 -23.49 2.25 8.42
N GLY A 304 -24.16 1.93 9.53
CA GLY A 304 -25.00 0.74 9.68
C GLY A 304 -24.32 -0.45 10.36
N GLY A 305 -23.09 -0.28 10.88
CA GLY A 305 -22.41 -1.31 11.67
C GLY A 305 -22.80 -1.28 13.15
N HIS A 306 -22.34 -2.25 13.91
CA HIS A 306 -22.70 -2.49 15.31
C HIS A 306 -21.49 -2.24 16.24
N PRO A 307 -21.39 -1.07 16.90
CA PRO A 307 -20.34 -0.86 17.88
C PRO A 307 -20.55 -1.75 19.12
N VAL A 308 -19.46 -2.31 19.64
CA VAL A 308 -19.43 -3.08 20.89
C VAL A 308 -18.52 -2.41 21.93
N ASP A 309 -18.72 -2.75 23.21
CA ASP A 309 -18.03 -2.07 24.30
C ASP A 309 -16.77 -2.77 24.78
N SER A 310 -16.63 -4.07 24.52
CA SER A 310 -15.43 -4.82 24.90
C SER A 310 -14.87 -5.67 23.76
N LEU A 311 -13.59 -5.99 23.86
CA LEU A 311 -12.94 -6.87 22.89
C LEU A 311 -13.42 -8.31 23.06
N GLU A 312 -13.68 -8.75 24.29
CA GLU A 312 -14.25 -10.06 24.59
C GLU A 312 -15.59 -10.26 23.88
N GLU A 313 -16.48 -9.27 23.98
CA GLU A 313 -17.79 -9.29 23.32
C GLU A 313 -17.63 -9.37 21.80
N LEU A 314 -16.73 -8.59 21.22
CA LEU A 314 -16.46 -8.62 19.79
C LEU A 314 -15.95 -9.99 19.35
N MET A 315 -14.98 -10.55 20.08
CA MET A 315 -14.42 -11.88 19.79
C MET A 315 -15.48 -12.98 19.90
N GLU A 316 -16.40 -12.87 20.86
CA GLU A 316 -17.48 -13.85 21.06
C GLU A 316 -18.53 -13.80 19.94
N GLN A 317 -18.84 -12.61 19.41
CA GLN A 317 -19.89 -12.42 18.41
C GLN A 317 -19.45 -12.62 16.96
N SER A 318 -18.12 -12.65 16.69
CA SER A 318 -17.62 -12.57 15.32
C SER A 318 -16.93 -13.88 14.89
N ASP A 319 -17.15 -14.28 13.64
CA ASP A 319 -16.52 -15.44 13.01
C ASP A 319 -15.18 -15.06 12.37
N ILE A 320 -15.08 -13.81 11.91
CA ILE A 320 -13.88 -13.24 11.29
C ILE A 320 -13.47 -12.01 12.08
N ILE A 321 -12.25 -12.01 12.58
CA ILE A 321 -11.67 -10.90 13.32
C ILE A 321 -10.64 -10.20 12.44
N ILE A 322 -10.77 -8.89 12.33
CA ILE A 322 -9.79 -8.03 11.66
C ILE A 322 -9.31 -6.99 12.66
N ALA A 323 -8.01 -6.83 12.81
CA ALA A 323 -7.43 -5.88 13.75
C ALA A 323 -6.44 -4.95 13.05
N THR A 324 -6.59 -3.63 13.28
CA THR A 324 -5.79 -2.56 12.68
C THR A 324 -5.52 -1.45 13.71
N THR A 325 -5.01 -1.83 14.89
CA THR A 325 -4.89 -0.94 16.04
C THR A 325 -3.50 -0.36 16.25
N GLY A 326 -2.48 -0.98 15.68
CA GLY A 326 -1.08 -0.68 15.96
C GLY A 326 -0.62 -1.08 17.36
N VAL A 327 -1.44 -1.83 18.14
CA VAL A 327 -1.14 -2.26 19.51
C VAL A 327 -0.77 -3.74 19.54
N PRO A 328 0.52 -4.08 19.65
CA PRO A 328 0.97 -5.48 19.66
C PRO A 328 0.39 -6.28 20.83
N GLY A 329 -0.01 -7.53 20.56
CA GLY A 329 -0.49 -8.46 21.59
C GLY A 329 -1.80 -8.04 22.24
N LEU A 330 -2.62 -7.20 21.57
CA LEU A 330 -3.89 -6.73 22.11
C LEU A 330 -4.94 -7.85 22.22
N ILE A 331 -4.93 -8.80 21.28
CA ILE A 331 -5.85 -9.95 21.28
C ILE A 331 -5.24 -11.04 22.16
N LYS A 332 -5.97 -11.44 23.20
CA LYS A 332 -5.53 -12.50 24.10
C LYS A 332 -5.89 -13.88 23.54
N LYS A 333 -4.98 -14.85 23.71
CA LYS A 333 -5.15 -16.23 23.26
C LYS A 333 -6.45 -16.88 23.74
N GLU A 334 -6.84 -16.60 24.98
CA GLU A 334 -8.07 -17.13 25.61
C GLU A 334 -9.37 -16.58 25.00
N TRP A 335 -9.32 -15.52 24.20
CA TRP A 335 -10.50 -14.98 23.51
C TRP A 335 -10.73 -15.62 22.14
N VAL A 336 -9.73 -16.34 21.62
CA VAL A 336 -9.83 -17.00 20.32
C VAL A 336 -10.76 -18.20 20.41
N ARG A 337 -11.76 -18.26 19.53
CA ARG A 337 -12.70 -19.36 19.44
C ARG A 337 -12.30 -20.36 18.35
N GLN A 338 -12.69 -21.62 18.56
CA GLN A 338 -12.53 -22.67 17.56
C GLN A 338 -13.17 -22.28 16.23
N GLY A 339 -12.41 -22.35 15.16
CA GLY A 339 -12.91 -22.11 13.80
C GLY A 339 -12.90 -20.65 13.33
N GLN A 340 -12.50 -19.69 14.18
CA GLN A 340 -12.40 -18.28 13.79
C GLN A 340 -11.32 -18.04 12.72
N ILE A 341 -11.53 -17.03 11.90
CA ILE A 341 -10.50 -16.44 11.00
C ILE A 341 -9.96 -15.17 11.66
N ILE A 342 -8.66 -15.05 11.80
CA ILE A 342 -8.02 -13.91 12.46
C ILE A 342 -7.01 -13.24 11.52
N LEU A 343 -7.26 -11.98 11.17
CA LEU A 343 -6.41 -11.12 10.36
C LEU A 343 -5.91 -9.97 11.24
N ALA A 344 -4.75 -10.15 11.88
CA ALA A 344 -4.12 -9.16 12.75
C ALA A 344 -3.13 -8.32 11.93
N LEU A 345 -3.63 -7.24 11.31
CA LEU A 345 -2.95 -6.56 10.20
C LEU A 345 -1.98 -5.45 10.60
N SER A 346 -1.79 -5.19 11.89
CA SER A 346 -0.85 -4.16 12.33
C SER A 346 0.61 -4.53 12.06
N ASN A 347 1.38 -3.55 11.62
CA ASN A 347 2.82 -3.64 11.40
C ASN A 347 3.57 -2.68 12.36
N PRO A 348 4.77 -3.03 12.84
CA PRO A 348 5.57 -4.23 12.52
C PRO A 348 5.22 -5.47 13.37
N LYS A 349 4.38 -5.35 14.38
CA LYS A 349 3.94 -6.45 15.25
C LYS A 349 2.42 -6.53 15.26
N PRO A 350 1.85 -7.72 15.04
CA PRO A 350 0.40 -7.91 15.00
C PRO A 350 -0.22 -7.85 16.41
N GLU A 351 -1.54 -7.73 16.46
CA GLU A 351 -2.33 -7.79 17.70
C GLU A 351 -2.33 -9.16 18.36
N ILE A 352 -2.06 -10.22 17.59
CA ILE A 352 -1.75 -11.59 18.03
C ILE A 352 -0.88 -12.23 16.96
N GLU A 353 0.13 -13.00 17.35
CA GLU A 353 0.92 -13.76 16.37
C GLU A 353 0.06 -14.87 15.73
N PRO A 354 0.16 -15.09 14.40
CA PRO A 354 -0.65 -16.12 13.72
C PRO A 354 -0.54 -17.51 14.33
N GLU A 355 0.66 -17.90 14.75
CA GLU A 355 0.93 -19.17 15.38
C GLU A 355 0.15 -19.33 16.71
N GLU A 356 0.10 -18.27 17.52
CA GLU A 356 -0.66 -18.28 18.80
C GLU A 356 -2.16 -18.39 18.56
N ALA A 357 -2.67 -17.70 17.53
CA ALA A 357 -4.09 -17.78 17.16
C ALA A 357 -4.48 -19.18 16.66
N LEU A 358 -3.63 -19.80 15.84
CA LEU A 358 -3.86 -21.18 15.36
C LEU A 358 -3.80 -22.20 16.49
N GLU A 359 -2.83 -22.08 17.41
CA GLU A 359 -2.75 -22.94 18.60
C GLU A 359 -3.97 -22.81 19.51
N ALA A 360 -4.61 -21.63 19.54
CA ALA A 360 -5.83 -21.37 20.30
C ALA A 360 -7.10 -21.92 19.63
N GLY A 361 -7.01 -22.38 18.37
CA GLY A 361 -8.11 -23.01 17.66
C GLY A 361 -8.67 -22.22 16.48
N ALA A 362 -8.03 -21.12 16.08
CA ALA A 362 -8.41 -20.43 14.84
C ALA A 362 -8.28 -21.38 13.64
N ALA A 363 -9.23 -21.33 12.71
CA ALA A 363 -9.17 -22.10 11.46
C ALA A 363 -8.17 -21.48 10.47
N TYR A 364 -7.97 -20.16 10.57
CA TYR A 364 -7.02 -19.41 9.76
C TYR A 364 -6.51 -18.20 10.55
N ALA A 365 -5.24 -17.91 10.42
CA ALA A 365 -4.64 -16.70 10.99
C ALA A 365 -3.56 -16.14 10.10
N ALA A 366 -3.50 -14.82 9.96
CA ALA A 366 -2.47 -14.11 9.22
C ALA A 366 -2.21 -12.73 9.83
N ASP A 367 -1.02 -12.18 9.52
CA ASP A 367 -0.61 -10.83 9.90
C ASP A 367 -0.55 -9.87 8.71
N GLY A 368 -0.24 -8.60 9.00
CA GLY A 368 -0.16 -7.53 8.00
C GLY A 368 1.04 -7.58 7.06
N ARG A 369 1.99 -8.49 7.24
CA ARG A 369 3.20 -8.56 6.39
C ARG A 369 2.91 -8.93 4.95
N SER A 370 1.86 -9.72 4.72
CA SER A 370 1.44 -10.17 3.40
C SER A 370 0.36 -9.26 2.77
N VAL A 371 -0.34 -8.45 3.57
CA VAL A 371 -1.44 -7.60 3.12
C VAL A 371 -0.91 -6.20 2.85
N ASN A 372 -0.72 -5.87 1.55
CA ASN A 372 -0.15 -4.59 1.13
C ASN A 372 -1.07 -3.91 0.12
N ASN A 373 -1.42 -2.63 0.38
CA ASN A 373 -2.29 -1.81 -0.47
C ASN A 373 -1.75 -1.60 -1.90
N VAL A 374 -0.49 -1.90 -2.16
CA VAL A 374 0.09 -1.92 -3.52
C VAL A 374 -0.69 -2.83 -4.46
N LEU A 375 -1.34 -3.89 -3.98
CA LEU A 375 -2.19 -4.77 -4.78
C LEU A 375 -3.45 -4.06 -5.31
N GLY A 376 -3.90 -2.98 -4.66
CA GLY A 376 -5.14 -2.28 -4.99
C GLY A 376 -4.92 -1.01 -5.80
N PHE A 377 -4.26 0.01 -5.20
CA PHE A 377 -4.32 1.38 -5.71
C PHE A 377 -3.85 1.56 -7.17
N PRO A 378 -2.77 0.90 -7.67
CA PRO A 378 -2.34 1.15 -9.04
C PRO A 378 -3.39 0.68 -10.06
N GLY A 379 -3.91 -0.54 -9.88
CA GLY A 379 -4.95 -1.10 -10.74
C GLY A 379 -6.28 -0.34 -10.64
N ILE A 380 -6.68 0.06 -9.42
CA ILE A 380 -7.89 0.87 -9.21
C ILE A 380 -7.82 2.17 -10.00
N PHE A 381 -6.74 2.95 -9.85
CA PHE A 381 -6.58 4.20 -10.60
C PHE A 381 -6.47 3.94 -12.10
N ARG A 382 -5.81 2.87 -12.55
CA ARG A 382 -5.75 2.53 -13.98
C ARG A 382 -7.15 2.27 -14.54
N GLY A 383 -7.98 1.50 -13.85
CA GLY A 383 -9.35 1.19 -14.27
C GLY A 383 -10.24 2.42 -14.36
N VAL A 384 -10.23 3.30 -13.33
CA VAL A 384 -11.05 4.51 -13.35
C VAL A 384 -10.59 5.53 -14.38
N LEU A 385 -9.27 5.66 -14.60
CA LEU A 385 -8.74 6.53 -15.66
C LEU A 385 -9.07 6.01 -17.06
N ASN A 386 -9.05 4.70 -17.29
CA ASN A 386 -9.47 4.09 -18.55
C ASN A 386 -10.95 4.34 -18.83
N ALA A 387 -11.79 4.17 -17.82
CA ALA A 387 -13.22 4.42 -17.92
C ALA A 387 -13.57 5.92 -18.05
N GLY A 388 -12.65 6.80 -17.67
CA GLY A 388 -12.93 8.23 -17.53
C GLY A 388 -13.93 8.54 -16.40
N ALA A 389 -13.98 7.65 -15.39
CA ALA A 389 -14.93 7.75 -14.30
C ALA A 389 -14.69 8.99 -13.44
N ARG A 390 -15.78 9.59 -12.93
CA ARG A 390 -15.74 10.76 -12.05
C ARG A 390 -15.41 10.41 -10.61
N ASP A 391 -15.78 9.20 -10.15
CA ASP A 391 -15.65 8.77 -8.76
C ASP A 391 -15.13 7.33 -8.70
N ILE A 392 -14.69 6.92 -7.52
CA ILE A 392 -14.36 5.54 -7.16
C ILE A 392 -15.45 5.06 -6.20
N THR A 393 -16.36 4.21 -6.72
CA THR A 393 -17.50 3.71 -5.95
C THR A 393 -17.14 2.45 -5.17
N HIS A 394 -17.98 2.08 -4.18
CA HIS A 394 -17.78 0.84 -3.43
C HIS A 394 -17.86 -0.40 -4.32
N GLU A 395 -18.71 -0.39 -5.35
CA GLU A 395 -18.82 -1.50 -6.31
C GLU A 395 -17.52 -1.70 -7.09
N MET A 396 -16.83 -0.61 -7.46
CA MET A 396 -15.51 -0.67 -8.11
C MET A 396 -14.45 -1.25 -7.14
N LEU A 397 -14.49 -0.84 -5.87
CA LEU A 397 -13.56 -1.31 -4.85
C LEU A 397 -13.81 -2.79 -4.51
N VAL A 398 -15.06 -3.24 -4.44
CA VAL A 398 -15.42 -4.66 -4.27
C VAL A 398 -14.92 -5.46 -5.47
N ALA A 399 -15.15 -4.98 -6.70
CA ALA A 399 -14.66 -5.65 -7.91
C ALA A 399 -13.13 -5.78 -7.92
N ALA A 400 -12.40 -4.76 -7.41
CA ALA A 400 -10.95 -4.82 -7.23
C ALA A 400 -10.55 -5.92 -6.23
N ALA A 401 -11.22 -6.00 -5.08
CA ALA A 401 -10.94 -7.02 -4.07
C ALA A 401 -11.21 -8.44 -4.58
N GLU A 402 -12.30 -8.65 -5.30
CA GLU A 402 -12.64 -9.93 -5.93
C GLU A 402 -11.59 -10.33 -7.00
N ALA A 403 -11.11 -9.37 -7.79
CA ALA A 403 -10.07 -9.61 -8.79
C ALA A 403 -8.75 -10.04 -8.13
N ILE A 404 -8.34 -9.38 -7.04
CA ILE A 404 -7.15 -9.76 -6.26
C ILE A 404 -7.32 -11.17 -5.69
N ALA A 405 -8.45 -11.47 -5.05
CA ALA A 405 -8.74 -12.78 -4.49
C ALA A 405 -8.79 -13.89 -5.56
N GLY A 406 -9.27 -13.55 -6.77
CA GLY A 406 -9.32 -14.46 -7.92
C GLY A 406 -7.95 -14.92 -8.42
N GLU A 407 -6.92 -14.09 -8.29
CA GLU A 407 -5.54 -14.39 -8.68
C GLU A 407 -4.72 -15.01 -7.52
N THR A 408 -5.31 -15.16 -6.33
CA THR A 408 -4.63 -15.76 -5.17
C THR A 408 -4.49 -17.27 -5.35
N LYS A 409 -3.27 -17.79 -5.22
CA LYS A 409 -2.99 -19.22 -5.30
C LYS A 409 -3.46 -19.95 -4.05
N PRO A 410 -3.81 -21.26 -4.17
CA PRO A 410 -4.14 -22.07 -2.99
C PRO A 410 -3.00 -22.05 -1.97
N GLY A 411 -3.32 -21.72 -0.73
CA GLY A 411 -2.35 -21.62 0.37
C GLY A 411 -1.81 -20.21 0.61
N ASP A 412 -1.95 -19.29 -0.34
CA ASP A 412 -1.59 -17.88 -0.16
C ASP A 412 -2.80 -17.09 0.35
N LEU A 413 -2.56 -15.98 1.03
CA LEU A 413 -3.60 -15.05 1.49
C LEU A 413 -3.98 -14.05 0.39
N VAL A 414 -2.99 -13.55 -0.31
CA VAL A 414 -3.10 -12.63 -1.44
C VAL A 414 -2.02 -12.98 -2.49
N PRO A 415 -2.16 -12.56 -3.75
CA PRO A 415 -1.15 -12.82 -4.77
C PRO A 415 0.13 -11.99 -4.53
N HIS A 416 1.19 -12.32 -5.26
CA HIS A 416 2.44 -11.58 -5.18
C HIS A 416 2.26 -10.14 -5.65
N PRO A 417 2.62 -9.11 -4.85
CA PRO A 417 2.28 -7.72 -5.13
C PRO A 417 2.96 -7.12 -6.38
N LEU A 418 4.04 -7.73 -6.86
CA LEU A 418 4.74 -7.30 -8.08
C LEU A 418 4.35 -8.14 -9.32
N ASP A 419 3.31 -8.97 -9.26
CA ASP A 419 2.80 -9.67 -10.43
C ASP A 419 2.00 -8.70 -11.32
N PRO A 420 2.48 -8.36 -12.54
CA PRO A 420 1.80 -7.41 -13.42
C PRO A 420 0.38 -7.84 -13.77
N LYS A 421 0.13 -9.16 -13.86
CA LYS A 421 -1.19 -9.70 -14.18
C LYS A 421 -2.24 -9.30 -13.16
N VAL A 422 -1.88 -9.25 -11.87
CA VAL A 422 -2.81 -8.85 -10.81
C VAL A 422 -3.30 -7.43 -11.04
N HIS A 423 -2.39 -6.51 -11.37
CA HIS A 423 -2.73 -5.10 -11.60
C HIS A 423 -3.58 -4.89 -12.85
N GLU A 424 -3.32 -5.67 -13.91
CA GLU A 424 -4.16 -5.69 -15.11
C GLU A 424 -5.58 -6.20 -14.79
N MET A 425 -5.69 -7.30 -14.06
CA MET A 425 -6.99 -7.87 -13.67
C MET A 425 -7.79 -6.92 -12.76
N VAL A 426 -7.13 -6.24 -11.84
CA VAL A 426 -7.77 -5.21 -11.00
C VAL A 426 -8.25 -4.05 -11.86
N ALA A 427 -7.42 -3.55 -12.77
CA ALA A 427 -7.80 -2.44 -13.66
C ALA A 427 -9.02 -2.80 -14.53
N ASP A 428 -9.01 -3.97 -15.13
CA ASP A 428 -10.13 -4.46 -15.95
C ASP A 428 -11.42 -4.65 -15.15
N ALA A 429 -11.33 -5.14 -13.91
CA ALA A 429 -12.49 -5.33 -13.04
C ALA A 429 -13.10 -3.98 -12.65
N VAL A 430 -12.26 -3.01 -12.26
CA VAL A 430 -12.68 -1.66 -11.89
C VAL A 430 -13.28 -0.93 -13.09
N GLU A 431 -12.66 -1.01 -14.27
CA GLU A 431 -13.17 -0.40 -15.50
C GLU A 431 -14.56 -0.93 -15.87
N ARG A 432 -14.76 -2.26 -15.81
CA ARG A 432 -16.08 -2.89 -16.04
C ARG A 432 -17.13 -2.43 -15.02
N ALA A 433 -16.76 -2.34 -13.73
CA ALA A 433 -17.66 -1.86 -12.69
C ALA A 433 -18.03 -0.38 -12.89
N ALA A 434 -17.09 0.45 -13.34
CA ALA A 434 -17.34 1.85 -13.66
C ALA A 434 -18.41 2.00 -14.77
N PHE A 435 -18.26 1.30 -15.88
CA PHE A 435 -19.25 1.30 -16.96
C PHE A 435 -20.61 0.74 -16.55
N ALA A 436 -20.65 -0.23 -15.62
CA ALA A 436 -21.92 -0.75 -15.10
C ALA A 436 -22.66 0.28 -14.24
N SER A 437 -21.94 1.05 -13.42
CA SER A 437 -22.51 2.10 -12.56
C SER A 437 -23.08 3.26 -13.39
N GLU A 438 -22.39 3.70 -14.45
CA GLU A 438 -22.87 4.77 -15.34
C GLU A 438 -24.18 4.39 -16.06
N LYS A 439 -24.26 3.15 -16.57
CA LYS A 439 -25.49 2.63 -17.20
C LYS A 439 -26.67 2.58 -16.24
N SER A 440 -26.41 2.24 -14.97
CA SER A 440 -27.44 2.21 -13.93
C SER A 440 -27.94 3.61 -13.59
N SER A 441 -27.05 4.59 -13.48
CA SER A 441 -27.39 6.00 -13.22
C SER A 441 -28.20 6.63 -14.34
N GLN A 442 -27.86 6.33 -15.61
CA GLN A 442 -28.63 6.81 -16.77
C GLN A 442 -30.04 6.21 -16.83
N LYS A 443 -30.24 4.95 -16.42
CA LYS A 443 -31.58 4.34 -16.32
C LYS A 443 -32.45 4.96 -15.24
N VAL A 444 -31.88 5.42 -14.15
CA VAL A 444 -32.61 6.07 -13.04
C VAL A 444 -33.02 7.49 -13.42
N MET A 445 -32.16 8.24 -14.12
CA MET A 445 -32.47 9.60 -14.58
C MET A 445 -33.41 9.65 -15.80
N GLY A 446 -33.56 8.56 -16.53
CA GLY A 446 -34.44 8.44 -17.68
C GLY A 446 -35.89 7.98 -17.35
N ARG A 447 -36.21 7.87 -16.04
CA ARG A 447 -37.58 7.65 -15.52
C ARG A 447 -38.06 8.90 -14.79
#